data_047dff3085e12b6a9ed22ab0511fc760
#
_entry.id   047dff3085e12b6a9ed22ab0511fc760
#
_cell.length_a   1.000
_cell.length_b   1.000
_cell.length_c   1.000
_cell.angle_alpha   90.00
_cell.angle_beta   90.00
_cell.angle_gamma   90.00
#
_symmetry.space_group_name_H-M   'P 1'
#
loop_
_entity.id
_entity.type
_entity.pdbx_description
1 polymer ?
#
loop_
_entity_poly.entity_id
_entity_poly.type
_entity_poly.pdbx_seq_one_letter_code
_entity_poly.pdbx_strand_id
1 'polypeptide(L)'
;MTILIHGFGSSGRGGKAGLFREHFKGLDRTLVAPSLSYIPELAIDTLEQLIDSSMDEVTLIGSSLGGYYAIYLAEKYGLKAVLINPAVDSARTLKRALDMGGRATNYYDGSEFDWRPEYLEMLQEIRVDEVSRGEYLLLLQKGDDVLDYREALAKLPKATTVVEEGGTHPFEGIERYFERILVFIDKKISL
;
A
#
# COMPACT_ATOMS: atom_id res chain seq x y z
N MET A 1 8.50 -13.24 5.14
CA MET A 1 7.50 -12.43 5.89
C MET A 1 6.71 -11.55 4.93
N THR A 2 5.40 -11.34 5.15
CA THR A 2 4.57 -10.41 4.35
C THR A 2 4.15 -9.23 5.22
N ILE A 3 4.36 -7.99 4.75
CA ILE A 3 3.95 -6.77 5.46
C ILE A 3 2.77 -6.14 4.70
N LEU A 4 1.61 -6.00 5.36
CA LEU A 4 0.45 -5.32 4.81
C LEU A 4 0.40 -3.88 5.31
N ILE A 5 0.39 -2.95 4.37
CA ILE A 5 0.47 -1.50 4.57
C ILE A 5 -0.90 -0.89 4.24
N HIS A 6 -1.58 -0.37 5.24
CA HIS A 6 -2.91 0.22 5.09
C HIS A 6 -2.87 1.63 4.47
N GLY A 7 -4.01 2.10 3.99
CA GLY A 7 -4.18 3.43 3.41
C GLY A 7 -4.35 4.55 4.44
N PHE A 8 -4.50 5.78 3.94
CA PHE A 8 -4.76 6.98 4.73
C PHE A 8 -6.04 6.84 5.57
N GLY A 9 -6.01 7.31 6.81
CA GLY A 9 -7.16 7.23 7.72
C GLY A 9 -7.61 5.79 8.03
N SER A 10 -6.72 4.81 7.93
CA SER A 10 -7.01 3.41 8.19
C SER A 10 -6.13 2.84 9.32
N SER A 11 -6.18 1.54 9.51
CA SER A 11 -5.45 0.85 10.57
C SER A 11 -5.02 -0.54 10.11
N GLY A 12 -3.91 -1.03 10.65
CA GLY A 12 -3.53 -2.43 10.53
C GLY A 12 -4.56 -3.41 11.13
N ARG A 13 -5.60 -2.92 11.81
CA ARG A 13 -6.74 -3.69 12.32
C ARG A 13 -7.99 -3.55 11.46
N GLY A 14 -7.95 -2.73 10.39
CA GLY A 14 -9.08 -2.48 9.50
C GLY A 14 -9.54 -3.70 8.71
N GLY A 15 -10.67 -3.57 8.00
CA GLY A 15 -11.34 -4.69 7.32
C GLY A 15 -10.45 -5.45 6.36
N LYS A 16 -9.70 -4.76 5.49
CA LYS A 16 -8.78 -5.42 4.54
C LYS A 16 -7.70 -6.22 5.26
N ALA A 17 -7.09 -5.66 6.31
CA ALA A 17 -6.10 -6.38 7.11
C ALA A 17 -6.70 -7.61 7.80
N GLY A 18 -7.95 -7.54 8.21
CA GLY A 18 -8.70 -8.69 8.74
C GLY A 18 -8.86 -9.81 7.73
N LEU A 19 -9.26 -9.49 6.49
CA LEU A 19 -9.40 -10.46 5.39
C LEU A 19 -8.08 -11.18 5.09
N PHE A 20 -6.99 -10.42 4.97
CA PHE A 20 -5.67 -11.00 4.74
C PHE A 20 -5.19 -11.84 5.93
N ARG A 21 -5.41 -11.42 7.19
CA ARG A 21 -5.05 -12.23 8.35
C ARG A 21 -5.79 -13.56 8.37
N GLU A 22 -7.09 -13.57 8.09
CA GLU A 22 -7.85 -14.81 8.08
C GLU A 22 -7.38 -15.74 6.95
N HIS A 23 -7.09 -15.19 5.77
CA HIS A 23 -6.57 -15.99 4.66
C HIS A 23 -5.18 -16.56 4.94
N PHE A 24 -4.29 -15.78 5.57
CA PHE A 24 -2.92 -16.22 5.91
C PHE A 24 -2.89 -17.16 7.12
N LYS A 25 -3.96 -17.18 7.91
CA LYS A 25 -4.09 -18.10 9.04
C LYS A 25 -4.12 -19.55 8.55
N GLY A 26 -3.21 -20.35 9.06
CA GLY A 26 -3.07 -21.74 8.63
C GLY A 26 -2.13 -21.95 7.42
N LEU A 27 -1.64 -20.88 6.82
CA LEU A 27 -0.49 -20.94 5.94
C LEU A 27 0.79 -20.85 6.78
N ASP A 28 1.84 -21.57 6.38
CA ASP A 28 3.17 -21.46 7.02
C ASP A 28 3.83 -20.13 6.59
N ARG A 29 3.20 -19.01 6.97
CA ARG A 29 3.59 -17.66 6.57
C ARG A 29 3.26 -16.62 7.62
N THR A 30 4.20 -15.73 7.85
CA THR A 30 3.99 -14.58 8.74
C THR A 30 3.41 -13.41 7.97
N LEU A 31 2.23 -12.93 8.39
CA LEU A 31 1.64 -11.68 7.97
C LEU A 31 1.70 -10.66 9.11
N VAL A 32 2.37 -9.54 8.87
CA VAL A 32 2.43 -8.40 9.79
C VAL A 32 1.64 -7.24 9.18
N ALA A 33 0.71 -6.68 9.92
CA ALA A 33 -0.07 -5.50 9.51
C ALA A 33 -0.01 -4.47 10.64
N PRO A 34 1.01 -3.59 10.65
CA PRO A 34 1.13 -2.56 11.67
C PRO A 34 0.05 -1.49 11.51
N SER A 35 -0.41 -0.91 12.61
CA SER A 35 -1.10 0.38 12.58
C SER A 35 -0.04 1.47 12.53
N LEU A 36 0.00 2.19 11.42
CA LEU A 36 1.04 3.18 11.14
C LEU A 36 0.67 4.56 11.69
N SER A 37 1.68 5.33 12.02
CA SER A 37 1.52 6.75 12.34
C SER A 37 0.91 7.52 11.16
N TYR A 38 0.16 8.58 11.45
CA TYR A 38 -0.29 9.54 10.44
C TYR A 38 0.85 10.44 9.93
N ILE A 39 1.95 10.51 10.66
CA ILE A 39 3.17 11.20 10.25
C ILE A 39 3.93 10.29 9.29
N PRO A 40 4.12 10.66 8.01
CA PRO A 40 4.70 9.79 7.00
C PRO A 40 6.11 9.28 7.34
N GLU A 41 6.97 10.13 7.89
CA GLU A 41 8.32 9.76 8.32
C GLU A 41 8.29 8.62 9.34
N LEU A 42 7.46 8.73 10.39
CA LEU A 42 7.33 7.68 11.41
C LEU A 42 6.69 6.40 10.88
N ALA A 43 5.81 6.52 9.88
CA ALA A 43 5.25 5.36 9.22
C ALA A 43 6.32 4.59 8.43
N ILE A 44 7.17 5.31 7.69
CA ILE A 44 8.28 4.73 6.94
C ILE A 44 9.31 4.13 7.90
N ASP A 45 9.72 4.82 8.96
CA ASP A 45 10.65 4.29 9.97
C ASP A 45 10.15 2.95 10.55
N THR A 46 8.86 2.88 10.87
CA THR A 46 8.25 1.63 11.37
C THR A 46 8.36 0.50 10.36
N LEU A 47 8.10 0.79 9.08
CA LEU A 47 8.14 -0.21 8.02
C LEU A 47 9.58 -0.64 7.71
N GLU A 48 10.53 0.28 7.70
CA GLU A 48 11.95 -0.01 7.52
C GLU A 48 12.50 -0.88 8.65
N GLN A 49 12.17 -0.58 9.91
CA GLN A 49 12.55 -1.41 11.05
C GLN A 49 11.99 -2.85 10.94
N LEU A 50 10.76 -3.01 10.46
CA LEU A 50 10.19 -4.35 10.22
C LEU A 50 10.94 -5.09 9.10
N ILE A 51 11.32 -4.41 8.03
CA ILE A 51 12.09 -4.99 6.93
C ILE A 51 13.49 -5.39 7.42
N ASP A 52 14.20 -4.46 8.06
CA ASP A 52 15.59 -4.63 8.48
C ASP A 52 15.74 -5.68 9.59
N SER A 53 14.71 -5.88 10.41
CA SER A 53 14.70 -6.91 11.45
C SER A 53 14.34 -8.31 10.97
N SER A 54 13.87 -8.44 9.72
CA SER A 54 13.46 -9.74 9.18
C SER A 54 14.65 -10.54 8.67
N MET A 55 14.75 -11.78 9.09
CA MET A 55 15.70 -12.75 8.52
C MET A 55 15.14 -13.45 7.27
N ASP A 56 13.84 -13.31 7.02
CA ASP A 56 13.14 -13.90 5.88
C ASP A 56 13.05 -12.92 4.72
N GLU A 57 12.84 -13.44 3.50
CA GLU A 57 12.45 -12.62 2.35
C GLU A 57 11.16 -11.86 2.67
N VAL A 58 11.17 -10.54 2.46
CA VAL A 58 10.03 -9.67 2.72
C VAL A 58 9.27 -9.38 1.44
N THR A 59 7.93 -9.48 1.50
CA THR A 59 7.03 -9.02 0.45
C THR A 59 6.05 -8.01 1.03
N LEU A 60 5.74 -6.98 0.26
CA LEU A 60 4.83 -5.92 0.67
C LEU A 60 3.45 -6.09 0.02
N ILE A 61 2.39 -5.75 0.76
CA ILE A 61 1.03 -5.58 0.23
C ILE A 61 0.58 -4.20 0.62
N GLY A 62 0.40 -3.29 -0.34
CA GLY A 62 0.04 -1.91 -0.07
C GLY A 62 -1.28 -1.50 -0.72
N SER A 63 -2.16 -0.80 0.00
CA SER A 63 -3.41 -0.27 -0.52
C SER A 63 -3.46 1.25 -0.40
N SER A 64 -3.88 1.96 -1.46
CA SER A 64 -3.99 3.42 -1.47
C SER A 64 -2.65 4.09 -1.09
N LEU A 65 -2.60 4.92 -0.04
CA LEU A 65 -1.36 5.48 0.53
C LEU A 65 -0.36 4.37 0.91
N GLY A 66 -0.84 3.23 1.42
CA GLY A 66 0.04 2.08 1.70
C GLY A 66 0.70 1.52 0.44
N GLY A 67 0.07 1.67 -0.73
CA GLY A 67 0.67 1.37 -2.03
C GLY A 67 1.80 2.32 -2.39
N TYR A 68 1.66 3.61 -2.05
CA TYR A 68 2.73 4.60 -2.22
C TYR A 68 3.97 4.26 -1.39
N TYR A 69 3.77 3.92 -0.12
CA TYR A 69 4.85 3.46 0.76
C TYR A 69 5.48 2.15 0.27
N ALA A 70 4.64 1.21 -0.21
CA ALA A 70 5.12 -0.06 -0.76
C ALA A 70 6.00 0.13 -2.01
N ILE A 71 5.68 1.10 -2.89
CA ILE A 71 6.51 1.44 -4.06
C ILE A 71 7.87 1.97 -3.60
N TYR A 72 7.89 2.95 -2.67
CA TYR A 72 9.13 3.49 -2.14
C TYR A 72 10.04 2.40 -1.53
N LEU A 73 9.47 1.57 -0.67
CA LEU A 73 10.22 0.52 0.01
C LEU A 73 10.66 -0.60 -0.94
N ALA A 74 9.82 -0.97 -1.91
CA ALA A 74 10.18 -1.95 -2.92
C ALA A 74 11.35 -1.48 -3.79
N GLU A 75 11.38 -0.20 -4.16
CA GLU A 75 12.52 0.37 -4.91
C GLU A 75 13.77 0.51 -4.03
N LYS A 76 13.62 0.90 -2.76
CA LYS A 76 14.75 1.03 -1.83
C LYS A 76 15.44 -0.31 -1.57
N TYR A 77 14.66 -1.35 -1.31
CA TYR A 77 15.16 -2.66 -0.86
C TYR A 77 15.17 -3.75 -1.95
N GLY A 78 14.62 -3.49 -3.14
CA GLY A 78 14.51 -4.49 -4.22
C GLY A 78 13.49 -5.59 -3.90
N LEU A 79 12.32 -5.21 -3.36
CA LEU A 79 11.31 -6.15 -2.87
C LEU A 79 10.18 -6.35 -3.88
N LYS A 80 9.41 -7.42 -3.66
CA LYS A 80 8.10 -7.59 -4.29
C LYS A 80 7.03 -6.78 -3.59
N ALA A 81 6.11 -6.21 -4.35
CA ALA A 81 4.95 -5.53 -3.82
C ALA A 81 3.66 -5.84 -4.58
N VAL A 82 2.64 -6.21 -3.84
CA VAL A 82 1.25 -6.28 -4.31
C VAL A 82 0.60 -4.93 -4.03
N LEU A 83 0.09 -4.28 -5.04
CA LEU A 83 -0.46 -2.94 -4.99
C LEU A 83 -1.96 -2.98 -5.29
N ILE A 84 -2.78 -2.50 -4.37
CA ILE A 84 -4.24 -2.55 -4.44
C ILE A 84 -4.76 -1.13 -4.52
N ASN A 85 -5.27 -0.69 -5.69
CA ASN A 85 -5.66 0.69 -5.97
C ASN A 85 -4.64 1.67 -5.36
N PRO A 86 -3.36 1.60 -5.74
CA PRO A 86 -2.31 2.37 -5.08
C PRO A 86 -2.38 3.85 -5.48
N ALA A 87 -2.09 4.73 -4.53
CA ALA A 87 -1.67 6.08 -4.85
C ALA A 87 -0.24 6.05 -5.41
N VAL A 88 0.03 6.87 -6.43
CA VAL A 88 1.37 7.01 -7.04
C VAL A 88 1.92 8.43 -6.91
N ASP A 89 1.08 9.36 -6.46
CA ASP A 89 1.43 10.73 -6.11
C ASP A 89 0.61 11.16 -4.88
N SER A 90 1.01 10.65 -3.71
CA SER A 90 0.25 10.86 -2.47
C SER A 90 0.31 12.30 -1.98
N ALA A 91 1.39 13.04 -2.21
CA ALA A 91 1.48 14.44 -1.84
C ALA A 91 0.40 15.26 -2.57
N ARG A 92 0.22 15.05 -3.87
CA ARG A 92 -0.84 15.70 -4.66
C ARG A 92 -2.24 15.25 -4.22
N THR A 93 -2.45 13.96 -4.06
CA THR A 93 -3.77 13.40 -3.74
C THR A 93 -4.25 13.83 -2.34
N LEU A 94 -3.36 13.81 -1.35
CA LEU A 94 -3.70 14.15 0.03
C LEU A 94 -3.66 15.65 0.33
N LYS A 95 -3.25 16.49 -0.63
CA LYS A 95 -3.42 17.95 -0.54
C LYS A 95 -4.88 18.31 -0.32
N ARG A 96 -5.82 17.55 -0.91
CA ARG A 96 -7.25 17.75 -0.70
C ARG A 96 -7.67 17.70 0.77
N ALA A 97 -7.02 16.86 1.59
CA ALA A 97 -7.32 16.79 3.02
C ALA A 97 -6.95 18.09 3.76
N LEU A 98 -5.88 18.77 3.33
CA LEU A 98 -5.54 20.12 3.83
C LEU A 98 -6.56 21.16 3.38
N ASP A 99 -6.93 21.14 2.11
CA ASP A 99 -7.88 22.09 1.53
C ASP A 99 -9.28 21.99 2.20
N MET A 100 -9.60 20.84 2.78
CA MET A 100 -10.82 20.58 3.58
C MET A 100 -10.69 20.94 5.06
N GLY A 101 -9.62 21.60 5.49
CA GLY A 101 -9.43 22.09 6.87
C GLY A 101 -8.36 21.37 7.69
N GLY A 102 -7.60 20.46 7.08
CA GLY A 102 -6.48 19.81 7.75
C GLY A 102 -6.87 18.85 8.88
N ARG A 103 -8.12 18.40 8.90
CA ARG A 103 -8.60 17.32 9.78
C ARG A 103 -8.99 16.11 8.95
N ALA A 104 -8.61 14.94 9.43
CA ALA A 104 -8.95 13.68 8.82
C ALA A 104 -9.48 12.69 9.86
N THR A 105 -10.25 11.71 9.41
CA THR A 105 -10.88 10.70 10.25
C THR A 105 -10.22 9.35 10.03
N ASN A 106 -9.95 8.64 11.12
CA ASN A 106 -9.62 7.22 11.07
C ASN A 106 -10.92 6.42 10.90
N TYR A 107 -11.08 5.79 9.74
CA TYR A 107 -12.28 5.01 9.40
C TYR A 107 -12.41 3.70 10.20
N TYR A 108 -11.38 3.29 10.93
CA TYR A 108 -11.42 2.10 11.76
C TYR A 108 -12.11 2.34 13.10
N ASP A 109 -11.81 3.45 13.76
CA ASP A 109 -12.29 3.76 15.12
C ASP A 109 -13.03 5.09 15.25
N GLY A 110 -13.13 5.87 14.17
CA GLY A 110 -13.81 7.16 14.14
C GLY A 110 -13.02 8.29 14.80
N SER A 111 -11.78 8.06 15.24
CA SER A 111 -10.94 9.12 15.80
C SER A 111 -10.54 10.14 14.73
N GLU A 112 -10.37 11.38 15.16
CA GLU A 112 -9.86 12.45 14.30
C GLU A 112 -8.38 12.69 14.55
N PHE A 113 -7.68 13.12 13.49
CA PHE A 113 -6.28 13.53 13.57
C PHE A 113 -6.00 14.74 12.70
N ASP A 114 -4.99 15.53 13.07
CA ASP A 114 -4.52 16.65 12.27
C ASP A 114 -3.73 16.14 11.05
N TRP A 115 -4.07 16.68 9.88
CA TRP A 115 -3.28 16.51 8.67
C TRP A 115 -2.62 17.84 8.32
N ARG A 116 -1.28 17.89 8.26
CA ARG A 116 -0.49 19.12 8.22
C ARG A 116 0.28 19.26 6.91
N PRO A 117 0.61 20.52 6.50
CA PRO A 117 1.40 20.76 5.29
C PRO A 117 2.74 20.02 5.28
N GLU A 118 3.42 19.93 6.42
CA GLU A 118 4.70 19.25 6.57
C GLU A 118 4.63 17.76 6.20
N TYR A 119 3.46 17.14 6.35
CA TYR A 119 3.27 15.73 5.97
C TYR A 119 3.23 15.53 4.46
N LEU A 120 2.82 16.56 3.69
CA LEU A 120 2.93 16.52 2.24
C LEU A 120 4.40 16.63 1.77
N GLU A 121 5.20 17.45 2.47
CA GLU A 121 6.64 17.56 2.22
C GLU A 121 7.33 16.21 2.46
N MET A 122 7.06 15.54 3.60
CA MET A 122 7.57 14.20 3.90
C MET A 122 7.17 13.17 2.83
N LEU A 123 5.93 13.24 2.31
CA LEU A 123 5.50 12.38 1.20
C LEU A 123 6.27 12.69 -0.09
N GLN A 124 6.58 13.96 -0.35
CA GLN A 124 7.34 14.36 -1.52
C GLN A 124 8.79 13.84 -1.48
N GLU A 125 9.40 13.81 -0.29
CA GLU A 125 10.78 13.32 -0.09
C GLU A 125 10.94 11.85 -0.43
N ILE A 126 9.92 11.03 -0.21
CA ILE A 126 9.91 9.59 -0.53
C ILE A 126 9.28 9.29 -1.89
N ARG A 127 9.09 10.30 -2.74
CA ARG A 127 8.56 10.11 -4.08
C ARG A 127 9.54 9.32 -4.93
N VAL A 128 9.04 8.27 -5.55
CA VAL A 128 9.80 7.50 -6.53
C VAL A 128 9.48 8.02 -7.92
N ASP A 129 10.44 8.52 -8.64
CA ASP A 129 10.25 9.00 -10.03
C ASP A 129 10.36 7.88 -11.05
N GLU A 130 11.32 7.00 -10.91
CA GLU A 130 11.52 5.83 -11.79
C GLU A 130 11.45 4.52 -11.01
N VAL A 131 10.73 3.55 -11.57
CA VAL A 131 10.54 2.23 -10.99
C VAL A 131 11.40 1.23 -11.75
N SER A 132 12.37 0.60 -11.09
CA SER A 132 13.36 -0.24 -11.73
C SER A 132 13.84 -1.46 -10.95
N ARG A 133 13.67 -1.49 -9.62
CA ARG A 133 14.23 -2.51 -8.73
C ARG A 133 13.20 -3.46 -8.15
N GLY A 134 11.99 -2.96 -7.91
CA GLY A 134 10.89 -3.77 -7.34
C GLY A 134 10.20 -4.63 -8.40
N GLU A 135 9.60 -5.74 -7.95
CA GLU A 135 8.64 -6.51 -8.76
C GLU A 135 7.22 -6.22 -8.27
N TYR A 136 6.27 -6.04 -9.20
CA TYR A 136 4.94 -5.56 -8.86
C TYR A 136 3.82 -6.44 -9.40
N LEU A 137 2.84 -6.74 -8.53
CA LEU A 137 1.50 -7.17 -8.91
C LEU A 137 0.54 -6.01 -8.65
N LEU A 138 -0.08 -5.49 -9.71
CA LEU A 138 -0.97 -4.33 -9.66
C LEU A 138 -2.42 -4.77 -9.84
N LEU A 139 -3.23 -4.51 -8.83
CA LEU A 139 -4.66 -4.83 -8.81
C LEU A 139 -5.45 -3.52 -8.79
N LEU A 140 -6.23 -3.27 -9.83
CA LEU A 140 -6.93 -2.01 -10.09
C LEU A 140 -8.41 -2.24 -10.36
N GLN A 141 -9.25 -1.36 -9.84
CA GLN A 141 -10.67 -1.27 -10.19
C GLN A 141 -10.96 0.08 -10.84
N LYS A 142 -11.60 0.09 -12.02
CA LYS A 142 -11.89 1.31 -12.79
C LYS A 142 -12.92 2.22 -12.11
N GLY A 143 -13.74 1.66 -11.21
CA GLY A 143 -14.70 2.39 -10.40
C GLY A 143 -14.11 3.07 -9.17
N ASP A 144 -12.78 3.09 -9.00
CA ASP A 144 -12.12 3.90 -7.98
C ASP A 144 -12.46 5.38 -8.19
N ASP A 145 -13.21 5.96 -7.26
CA ASP A 145 -13.69 7.35 -7.30
C ASP A 145 -12.71 8.34 -6.63
N VAL A 146 -11.61 7.84 -6.08
CA VAL A 146 -10.57 8.63 -5.40
C VAL A 146 -9.31 8.77 -6.26
N LEU A 147 -8.88 7.66 -6.90
CA LEU A 147 -7.64 7.58 -7.67
C LEU A 147 -7.91 7.14 -9.12
N ASP A 148 -7.30 7.83 -10.06
CA ASP A 148 -7.33 7.38 -11.46
C ASP A 148 -6.38 6.19 -11.66
N TYR A 149 -6.94 5.01 -11.91
CA TYR A 149 -6.17 3.78 -12.12
C TYR A 149 -5.14 3.89 -13.24
N ARG A 150 -5.35 4.80 -14.22
CA ARG A 150 -4.42 5.02 -15.34
C ARG A 150 -3.09 5.61 -14.89
N GLU A 151 -3.08 6.36 -13.79
CA GLU A 151 -1.83 6.88 -13.21
C GLU A 151 -0.95 5.73 -12.68
N ALA A 152 -1.55 4.73 -12.03
CA ALA A 152 -0.83 3.55 -11.57
C ALA A 152 -0.29 2.71 -12.75
N LEU A 153 -1.07 2.54 -13.83
CA LEU A 153 -0.61 1.88 -15.05
C LEU A 153 0.58 2.60 -15.69
N ALA A 154 0.52 3.92 -15.78
CA ALA A 154 1.59 4.73 -16.35
C ALA A 154 2.87 4.68 -15.49
N LYS A 155 2.72 4.67 -14.16
CA LYS A 155 3.82 4.60 -13.20
C LYS A 155 4.53 3.25 -13.20
N LEU A 156 3.79 2.16 -13.40
CA LEU A 156 4.25 0.79 -13.25
C LEU A 156 4.06 -0.03 -14.55
N PRO A 157 4.66 0.40 -15.68
CA PRO A 157 4.38 -0.20 -16.99
C PRO A 157 4.85 -1.65 -17.13
N LYS A 158 5.75 -2.11 -16.25
CA LYS A 158 6.28 -3.49 -16.23
C LYS A 158 5.58 -4.40 -15.21
N ALA A 159 4.63 -3.86 -14.44
CA ALA A 159 3.92 -4.65 -13.44
C ALA A 159 3.07 -5.75 -14.06
N THR A 160 2.97 -6.90 -13.40
CA THR A 160 1.90 -7.85 -13.67
C THR A 160 0.59 -7.21 -13.23
N THR A 161 -0.33 -6.96 -14.16
CA THR A 161 -1.50 -6.11 -13.89
C THR A 161 -2.82 -6.86 -14.07
N VAL A 162 -3.76 -6.55 -13.19
CA VAL A 162 -5.19 -6.86 -13.31
C VAL A 162 -5.98 -5.56 -13.24
N VAL A 163 -6.87 -5.35 -14.18
CA VAL A 163 -7.80 -4.21 -14.18
C VAL A 163 -9.22 -4.76 -14.28
N GLU A 164 -10.06 -4.46 -13.30
CA GLU A 164 -11.47 -4.83 -13.28
C GLU A 164 -12.36 -3.65 -13.68
N GLU A 165 -13.48 -3.94 -14.31
CA GLU A 165 -14.56 -2.98 -14.51
C GLU A 165 -15.30 -2.75 -13.18
N GLY A 166 -15.77 -1.52 -12.95
CA GLY A 166 -16.48 -1.17 -11.71
C GLY A 166 -15.61 -1.20 -10.46
N GLY A 167 -16.21 -1.58 -9.33
CA GLY A 167 -15.58 -1.58 -8.00
C GLY A 167 -15.50 -0.20 -7.38
N THR A 168 -14.68 -0.06 -6.35
CA THR A 168 -14.54 1.17 -5.54
C THR A 168 -13.09 1.36 -5.07
N HIS A 169 -12.79 2.54 -4.48
CA HIS A 169 -11.45 2.81 -3.92
C HIS A 169 -10.97 1.76 -2.89
N PRO A 170 -11.81 1.27 -1.94
CA PRO A 170 -11.42 0.18 -1.05
C PRO A 170 -11.06 -1.14 -1.74
N PHE A 171 -11.35 -1.34 -3.01
CA PHE A 171 -11.22 -2.57 -3.78
C PHE A 171 -12.18 -3.67 -3.32
N GLU A 172 -13.30 -3.79 -3.98
CA GLU A 172 -14.32 -4.79 -3.68
C GLU A 172 -13.89 -6.20 -4.08
N GLY A 173 -14.07 -7.16 -3.17
CA GLY A 173 -13.84 -8.58 -3.44
C GLY A 173 -12.38 -8.94 -3.66
N ILE A 174 -11.48 -8.36 -2.88
CA ILE A 174 -10.03 -8.64 -2.95
C ILE A 174 -9.73 -10.13 -2.73
N GLU A 175 -10.61 -10.85 -2.06
CA GLU A 175 -10.49 -12.28 -1.77
C GLU A 175 -10.37 -13.13 -3.03
N ARG A 176 -10.95 -12.68 -4.15
CA ARG A 176 -10.85 -13.36 -5.45
C ARG A 176 -9.40 -13.45 -5.96
N TYR A 177 -8.52 -12.61 -5.42
CA TYR A 177 -7.11 -12.51 -5.84
C TYR A 177 -6.12 -13.15 -4.88
N PHE A 178 -6.58 -13.71 -3.76
CA PHE A 178 -5.68 -14.26 -2.75
C PHE A 178 -4.73 -15.32 -3.30
N GLU A 179 -5.26 -16.27 -4.09
CA GLU A 179 -4.41 -17.30 -4.73
C GLU A 179 -3.38 -16.68 -5.69
N ARG A 180 -3.79 -15.68 -6.48
CA ARG A 180 -2.88 -14.97 -7.39
C ARG A 180 -1.82 -14.18 -6.64
N ILE A 181 -2.18 -13.60 -5.51
CA ILE A 181 -1.26 -12.89 -4.61
C ILE A 181 -0.23 -13.89 -4.06
N LEU A 182 -0.67 -15.05 -3.58
CA LEU A 182 0.24 -16.09 -3.08
C LEU A 182 1.19 -16.58 -4.16
N VAL A 183 0.71 -16.88 -5.36
CA VAL A 183 1.55 -17.27 -6.50
C VAL A 183 2.60 -16.21 -6.82
N PHE A 184 2.24 -14.92 -6.76
CA PHE A 184 3.18 -13.83 -6.99
C PHE A 184 4.23 -13.74 -5.86
N ILE A 185 3.81 -13.88 -4.60
CA ILE A 185 4.71 -13.87 -3.44
C ILE A 185 5.75 -15.01 -3.54
N ASP A 186 5.31 -16.20 -3.95
CA ASP A 186 6.13 -17.42 -4.00
C ASP A 186 7.07 -17.51 -5.19
N LYS A 187 6.82 -16.74 -6.22
CA LYS A 187 7.71 -16.69 -7.38
C LYS A 187 9.09 -16.18 -6.92
N LYS A 188 10.14 -16.97 -7.12
CA LYS A 188 11.51 -16.49 -6.86
C LYS A 188 11.82 -15.27 -7.73
N ILE A 189 12.47 -14.25 -7.15
CA ILE A 189 12.98 -13.11 -7.90
C ILE A 189 13.97 -13.65 -8.93
N SER A 190 13.70 -13.40 -10.21
CA SER A 190 14.67 -13.75 -11.27
C SER A 190 15.83 -12.76 -11.17
N LEU A 191 16.98 -13.24 -10.72
CA LEU A 191 18.24 -12.48 -10.73
C LEU A 191 18.72 -12.21 -12.15
#